data_465c31df83922067c653667db5dd344e
#
_entry.id   465c31df83922067c653667db5dd344e
#
_cell.length_a   1.000
_cell.length_b   1.000
_cell.length_c   1.000
_cell.angle_alpha   90.00
_cell.angle_beta   90.00
_cell.angle_gamma   90.00
#
_symmetry.space_group_name_H-M   'P 1'
#
loop_
_entity.id
_entity.type
_entity.pdbx_description
1 polymer ?
#
loop_
_entity_poly.entity_id
_entity_poly.type
_entity_poly.pdbx_seq_one_letter_code
_entity_poly.pdbx_strand_id
1 'polypeptide(L)'
;MHAVETLELTKDYLHGFWRKRPSRVLDALTLTIEPGEVFGLLGPNGAGKTTTLKLLLGLIYPTAGTARILGHPLQDVQVRRQIGFLPEAPYFYDYLTGWEFLDYCASLFGFSRDERRRRVGELVEKVGLRGAEDVALRKYSRGMLQRLGLAQALLNDPEVLFLDEPVLGLDPVGRREFRDLILEFRDRGKTVLFSTHILPDVEMLCDRVGILNQGRLHGLGTLSTILALKVEATELMMGQASPALLEELRTRGNSARITGDKVSVQVPEQEVDAILSLVRKHGARLLALTPIRRSLEDYFFEQFGTERQLDLAERE
;
A
#
# COMPACT_ATOMS: atom_id res chain seq x y z
N MET A 1 2.97 -11.17 -21.03
CA MET A 1 2.39 -9.84 -21.32
C MET A 1 2.08 -9.24 -19.97
N HIS A 2 2.61 -8.06 -19.63
CA HIS A 2 2.39 -7.41 -18.34
C HIS A 2 0.96 -6.87 -18.24
N ALA A 3 0.40 -6.85 -17.03
CA ALA A 3 -0.89 -6.23 -16.78
C ALA A 3 -0.80 -4.69 -16.87
N VAL A 4 0.29 -4.11 -16.37
CA VAL A 4 0.62 -2.70 -16.51
C VAL A 4 2.10 -2.56 -16.86
N GLU A 5 2.42 -1.68 -17.79
CA GLU A 5 3.78 -1.35 -18.20
C GLU A 5 3.91 0.16 -18.37
N THR A 6 4.94 0.76 -17.79
CA THR A 6 5.32 2.16 -18.02
C THR A 6 6.74 2.23 -18.52
N LEU A 7 7.01 3.13 -19.46
CA LEU A 7 8.34 3.39 -19.99
C LEU A 7 8.62 4.89 -19.96
N GLU A 8 9.52 5.30 -19.09
CA GLU A 8 9.96 6.70 -18.89
C GLU A 8 8.78 7.67 -18.71
N LEU A 9 7.71 7.21 -18.05
CA LEU A 9 6.47 7.97 -17.88
C LEU A 9 6.75 9.24 -17.08
N THR A 10 6.53 10.40 -17.70
CA THR A 10 6.86 11.71 -17.13
C THR A 10 5.66 12.63 -17.12
N LYS A 11 5.50 13.41 -16.05
CA LYS A 11 4.44 14.41 -15.94
C LYS A 11 4.94 15.71 -15.35
N ASP A 12 4.79 16.78 -16.13
CA ASP A 12 4.99 18.15 -15.71
C ASP A 12 3.62 18.85 -15.64
N TYR A 13 3.39 19.60 -14.56
CA TYR A 13 2.26 20.52 -14.44
C TYR A 13 2.74 21.95 -14.64
N LEU A 14 1.93 22.75 -15.31
CA LEU A 14 2.23 24.17 -15.55
C LEU A 14 1.55 25.00 -14.47
N HIS A 15 2.31 25.67 -13.65
CA HIS A 15 1.84 26.60 -12.61
C HIS A 15 2.10 28.05 -12.98
N GLY A 16 1.21 28.95 -12.58
CA GLY A 16 1.31 30.39 -12.78
C GLY A 16 0.37 30.92 -13.87
N PHE A 17 -0.17 32.12 -13.64
CA PHE A 17 -1.11 32.77 -14.54
C PHE A 17 -0.41 33.44 -15.73
N TRP A 18 0.61 34.25 -15.46
CA TRP A 18 1.32 35.02 -16.48
C TRP A 18 2.60 34.35 -16.99
N ARG A 19 3.35 33.70 -16.11
CA ARG A 19 4.54 32.91 -16.46
C ARG A 19 4.36 31.50 -16.00
N LYS A 20 3.97 30.65 -16.93
CA LYS A 20 3.81 29.21 -16.68
C LYS A 20 5.18 28.60 -16.39
N ARG A 21 5.40 28.12 -15.18
CA ARG A 21 6.60 27.37 -14.79
C ARG A 21 6.24 25.88 -14.72
N PRO A 22 7.00 24.99 -15.37
CA PRO A 22 6.80 23.56 -15.22
C PRO A 22 7.20 23.12 -13.80
N SER A 23 6.37 22.28 -13.20
CA SER A 23 6.67 21.57 -11.96
C SER A 23 6.60 20.09 -12.27
N ARG A 24 7.73 19.39 -12.19
CA ARG A 24 7.81 17.97 -12.44
C ARG A 24 7.27 17.21 -11.25
N VAL A 25 6.25 16.39 -11.48
CA VAL A 25 5.59 15.56 -10.47
C VAL A 25 5.91 14.09 -10.67
N LEU A 26 6.22 13.69 -11.90
CA LEU A 26 6.67 12.33 -12.22
C LEU A 26 7.82 12.40 -13.22
N ASP A 27 8.92 11.72 -12.92
CA ASP A 27 10.16 11.79 -13.67
C ASP A 27 10.61 10.39 -14.12
N ALA A 28 10.42 10.13 -15.41
CA ALA A 28 10.87 8.90 -16.11
C ALA A 28 10.49 7.59 -15.40
N LEU A 29 9.26 7.46 -14.88
CA LEU A 29 8.80 6.26 -14.19
C LEU A 29 8.76 5.07 -15.15
N THR A 30 9.58 4.05 -14.88
CA THR A 30 9.60 2.77 -15.60
C THR A 30 9.33 1.65 -14.61
N LEU A 31 8.20 0.94 -14.78
CA LEU A 31 7.83 -0.22 -13.97
C LEU A 31 6.96 -1.19 -14.77
N THR A 32 6.91 -2.43 -14.30
CA THR A 32 6.04 -3.49 -14.82
C THR A 32 5.27 -4.14 -13.68
N ILE A 33 4.00 -4.46 -13.94
CA ILE A 33 3.12 -5.19 -13.03
C ILE A 33 2.68 -6.46 -13.76
N GLU A 34 2.87 -7.60 -13.11
CA GLU A 34 2.51 -8.89 -13.68
C GLU A 34 1.00 -9.18 -13.53
N PRO A 35 0.42 -10.00 -14.42
CA PRO A 35 -0.95 -10.43 -14.25
C PRO A 35 -1.14 -11.23 -12.95
N GLY A 36 -2.22 -10.92 -12.22
CA GLY A 36 -2.60 -11.63 -11.00
C GLY A 36 -1.82 -11.26 -9.76
N GLU A 37 -0.96 -10.21 -9.80
CA GLU A 37 -0.26 -9.74 -8.60
C GLU A 37 -0.98 -8.58 -7.92
N VAL A 38 -0.75 -8.43 -6.62
CA VAL A 38 -1.02 -7.21 -5.85
C VAL A 38 0.25 -6.37 -5.80
N PHE A 39 0.23 -5.25 -6.49
CA PHE A 39 1.35 -4.31 -6.55
C PHE A 39 1.07 -3.07 -5.73
N GLY A 40 1.96 -2.74 -4.80
CA GLY A 40 1.89 -1.53 -3.98
C GLY A 40 2.74 -0.40 -4.54
N LEU A 41 2.16 0.77 -4.76
CA LEU A 41 2.90 2.00 -5.06
C LEU A 41 3.04 2.81 -3.77
N LEU A 42 4.18 2.67 -3.11
CA LEU A 42 4.45 3.23 -1.79
C LEU A 42 5.19 4.56 -1.90
N GLY A 43 4.85 5.53 -1.08
CA GLY A 43 5.58 6.80 -1.01
C GLY A 43 4.89 7.86 -0.17
N PRO A 44 5.59 8.93 0.23
CA PRO A 44 5.02 10.04 0.98
C PRO A 44 3.94 10.79 0.19
N ASN A 45 3.23 11.68 0.86
CA ASN A 45 2.29 12.58 0.19
C ASN A 45 3.07 13.50 -0.76
N GLY A 46 2.55 13.68 -1.99
CA GLY A 46 3.23 14.43 -3.03
C GLY A 46 4.28 13.66 -3.84
N ALA A 47 4.54 12.38 -3.53
CA ALA A 47 5.51 11.55 -4.25
C ALA A 47 5.16 11.29 -5.73
N GLY A 48 3.91 11.53 -6.15
CA GLY A 48 3.45 11.29 -7.52
C GLY A 48 2.52 10.08 -7.68
N LYS A 49 2.15 9.38 -6.59
CA LYS A 49 1.31 8.16 -6.60
C LYS A 49 -0.02 8.36 -7.34
N THR A 50 -0.85 9.30 -6.88
CA THR A 50 -2.14 9.65 -7.52
C THR A 50 -1.96 10.12 -8.96
N THR A 51 -0.88 10.85 -9.25
CA THR A 51 -0.55 11.27 -10.63
C THR A 51 -0.28 10.07 -11.52
N THR A 52 0.46 9.07 -11.03
CA THR A 52 0.71 7.82 -11.74
C THR A 52 -0.60 7.10 -12.04
N LEU A 53 -1.48 6.94 -11.04
CA LEU A 53 -2.78 6.31 -11.26
C LEU A 53 -3.62 7.08 -12.29
N LYS A 54 -3.69 8.41 -12.20
CA LYS A 54 -4.43 9.24 -13.16
C LYS A 54 -3.90 9.13 -14.60
N LEU A 55 -2.58 9.01 -14.76
CA LEU A 55 -1.97 8.76 -16.07
C LEU A 55 -2.37 7.39 -16.62
N LEU A 56 -2.25 6.33 -15.81
CA LEU A 56 -2.63 4.97 -16.20
C LEU A 56 -4.11 4.86 -16.55
N LEU A 57 -4.97 5.56 -15.84
CA LEU A 57 -6.40 5.61 -16.12
C LEU A 57 -6.76 6.48 -17.35
N GLY A 58 -5.79 7.16 -17.94
CA GLY A 58 -6.03 8.09 -19.06
C GLY A 58 -6.86 9.32 -18.65
N LEU A 59 -6.92 9.65 -17.36
CA LEU A 59 -7.59 10.86 -16.85
C LEU A 59 -6.77 12.13 -17.10
N ILE A 60 -5.46 11.98 -17.24
CA ILE A 60 -4.52 13.03 -17.63
C ILE A 60 -3.52 12.45 -18.64
N TYR A 61 -2.91 13.32 -19.44
CA TYR A 61 -1.94 12.92 -20.45
C TYR A 61 -0.50 13.05 -19.93
N PRO A 62 0.41 12.12 -20.29
CA PRO A 62 1.82 12.26 -19.97
C PRO A 62 2.46 13.43 -20.73
N THR A 63 3.52 14.01 -20.16
CA THR A 63 4.36 15.02 -20.83
C THR A 63 5.38 14.31 -21.74
N ALA A 64 5.89 13.15 -21.29
CA ALA A 64 6.77 12.27 -22.06
C ALA A 64 6.60 10.82 -21.58
N GLY A 65 7.18 9.87 -22.33
CA GLY A 65 7.08 8.45 -22.05
C GLY A 65 5.75 7.83 -22.48
N THR A 66 5.59 6.55 -22.21
CA THR A 66 4.40 5.78 -22.60
C THR A 66 3.98 4.83 -21.50
N ALA A 67 2.72 4.36 -21.55
CA ALA A 67 2.26 3.26 -20.72
C ALA A 67 1.27 2.38 -21.47
N ARG A 68 1.16 1.13 -21.03
CA ARG A 68 0.22 0.13 -21.55
C ARG A 68 -0.49 -0.56 -20.39
N ILE A 69 -1.76 -0.90 -20.60
CA ILE A 69 -2.56 -1.73 -19.69
C ILE A 69 -3.07 -2.92 -20.50
N LEU A 70 -2.82 -4.14 -20.02
CA LEU A 70 -3.17 -5.38 -20.73
C LEU A 70 -2.65 -5.39 -22.20
N GLY A 71 -1.47 -4.80 -22.44
CA GLY A 71 -0.87 -4.64 -23.76
C GLY A 71 -1.46 -3.51 -24.63
N HIS A 72 -2.54 -2.87 -24.21
CA HIS A 72 -3.18 -1.76 -24.92
C HIS A 72 -2.60 -0.41 -24.51
N PRO A 73 -2.42 0.54 -25.44
CA PRO A 73 -1.99 1.89 -25.09
C PRO A 73 -3.09 2.63 -24.28
N LEU A 74 -2.70 3.62 -23.48
CA LEU A 74 -3.62 4.36 -22.60
C LEU A 74 -4.79 5.04 -23.31
N GLN A 75 -4.64 5.32 -24.60
CA GLN A 75 -5.67 5.94 -25.45
C GLN A 75 -6.75 4.95 -25.91
N ASP A 76 -6.51 3.65 -25.78
CA ASP A 76 -7.47 2.64 -26.20
C ASP A 76 -8.66 2.58 -25.22
N VAL A 77 -9.83 2.97 -25.72
CA VAL A 77 -11.06 3.00 -24.93
C VAL A 77 -11.53 1.59 -24.53
N GLN A 78 -11.13 0.56 -25.29
CA GLN A 78 -11.55 -0.83 -25.01
C GLN A 78 -10.99 -1.34 -23.70
N VAL A 79 -9.77 -0.91 -23.32
CA VAL A 79 -9.17 -1.32 -22.06
C VAL A 79 -9.93 -0.79 -20.84
N ARG A 80 -10.63 0.35 -20.99
CA ARG A 80 -11.40 0.95 -19.87
C ARG A 80 -12.53 0.05 -19.34
N ARG A 81 -13.02 -0.85 -20.18
CA ARG A 81 -14.02 -1.83 -19.75
C ARG A 81 -13.43 -2.96 -18.90
N GLN A 82 -12.10 -3.08 -18.89
CA GLN A 82 -11.38 -4.13 -18.18
C GLN A 82 -10.66 -3.59 -16.93
N ILE A 83 -10.87 -2.32 -16.60
CA ILE A 83 -10.29 -1.70 -15.40
C ILE A 83 -11.37 -1.21 -14.46
N GLY A 84 -11.07 -1.30 -13.15
CA GLY A 84 -11.83 -0.68 -12.07
C GLY A 84 -10.98 0.38 -11.38
N PHE A 85 -11.62 1.41 -10.83
CA PHE A 85 -10.91 2.47 -10.11
C PHE A 85 -11.66 2.93 -8.88
N LEU A 86 -10.95 2.96 -7.76
CA LEU A 86 -11.37 3.59 -6.52
C LEU A 86 -10.45 4.76 -6.22
N PRO A 87 -10.90 6.02 -6.31
CA PRO A 87 -10.12 7.19 -5.92
C PRO A 87 -10.02 7.31 -4.39
N GLU A 88 -9.03 8.07 -3.88
CA GLU A 88 -8.85 8.37 -2.46
C GLU A 88 -10.10 8.97 -1.82
N ALA A 89 -10.75 9.92 -2.51
CA ALA A 89 -11.98 10.57 -2.10
C ALA A 89 -13.02 10.41 -3.20
N PRO A 90 -13.79 9.32 -3.19
CA PRO A 90 -14.84 9.12 -4.17
C PRO A 90 -15.95 10.17 -3.98
N TYR A 91 -16.37 10.77 -5.09
CA TYR A 91 -17.47 11.72 -5.11
C TYR A 91 -18.75 11.05 -5.59
N PHE A 92 -19.81 11.17 -4.81
CA PHE A 92 -21.10 10.56 -5.10
C PHE A 92 -22.21 11.60 -5.17
N TYR A 93 -23.29 11.26 -5.86
CA TYR A 93 -24.54 12.00 -5.80
C TYR A 93 -25.24 11.72 -4.47
N ASP A 94 -25.07 12.59 -3.51
CA ASP A 94 -25.41 12.40 -2.09
C ASP A 94 -26.92 12.19 -1.82
N TYR A 95 -27.77 12.57 -2.76
CA TYR A 95 -29.23 12.36 -2.73
C TYR A 95 -29.66 10.96 -3.19
N LEU A 96 -28.82 10.22 -3.93
CA LEU A 96 -29.10 8.83 -4.31
C LEU A 96 -28.90 7.89 -3.13
N THR A 97 -29.57 6.73 -3.19
CA THR A 97 -29.28 5.58 -2.34
C THR A 97 -28.07 4.81 -2.88
N GLY A 98 -27.48 3.91 -2.07
CA GLY A 98 -26.39 3.05 -2.52
C GLY A 98 -26.79 2.17 -3.70
N TRP A 99 -28.02 1.63 -3.65
CA TRP A 99 -28.58 0.84 -4.74
C TRP A 99 -28.74 1.63 -6.03
N GLU A 100 -29.42 2.80 -5.95
CA GLU A 100 -29.66 3.67 -7.11
C GLU A 100 -28.36 4.10 -7.77
N PHE A 101 -27.35 4.44 -6.96
CA PHE A 101 -26.03 4.82 -7.48
C PHE A 101 -25.35 3.67 -8.23
N LEU A 102 -25.31 2.47 -7.64
CA LEU A 102 -24.69 1.31 -8.29
C LEU A 102 -25.47 0.86 -9.52
N ASP A 103 -26.82 0.87 -9.51
CA ASP A 103 -27.63 0.56 -10.68
C ASP A 103 -27.40 1.58 -11.81
N TYR A 104 -27.29 2.87 -11.47
CA TYR A 104 -26.93 3.90 -12.43
C TYR A 104 -25.55 3.62 -13.06
N CYS A 105 -24.53 3.37 -12.27
CA CYS A 105 -23.18 3.05 -12.76
C CYS A 105 -23.19 1.79 -13.64
N ALA A 106 -23.90 0.74 -13.21
CA ALA A 106 -24.04 -0.51 -13.98
C ALA A 106 -24.74 -0.28 -15.34
N SER A 107 -25.68 0.67 -15.41
CA SER A 107 -26.35 1.03 -16.67
C SER A 107 -25.40 1.60 -17.72
N LEU A 108 -24.35 2.31 -17.29
CA LEU A 108 -23.32 2.89 -18.17
C LEU A 108 -22.46 1.82 -18.88
N PHE A 109 -22.36 0.61 -18.28
CA PHE A 109 -21.71 -0.54 -18.93
C PHE A 109 -22.59 -1.24 -19.95
N GLY A 110 -23.88 -0.88 -20.04
CA GLY A 110 -24.85 -1.46 -20.99
C GLY A 110 -25.44 -2.79 -20.52
N PHE A 111 -25.36 -3.12 -19.22
CA PHE A 111 -25.98 -4.32 -18.67
C PHE A 111 -27.51 -4.24 -18.72
N SER A 112 -28.16 -5.38 -18.97
CA SER A 112 -29.62 -5.51 -18.90
C SER A 112 -30.11 -5.24 -17.47
N ARG A 113 -31.42 -4.96 -17.31
CA ARG A 113 -32.01 -4.69 -16.00
C ARG A 113 -31.80 -5.84 -15.01
N ASP A 114 -31.97 -7.08 -15.47
CA ASP A 114 -31.81 -8.27 -14.63
C ASP A 114 -30.36 -8.48 -14.23
N GLU A 115 -29.43 -8.28 -15.17
CA GLU A 115 -27.99 -8.38 -14.90
C GLU A 115 -27.53 -7.30 -13.92
N ARG A 116 -27.99 -6.06 -14.06
CA ARG A 116 -27.70 -4.98 -13.10
C ARG A 116 -28.18 -5.34 -11.71
N ARG A 117 -29.45 -5.79 -11.60
CA ARG A 117 -30.02 -6.17 -10.30
C ARG A 117 -29.24 -7.28 -9.62
N ARG A 118 -28.83 -8.30 -10.37
CA ARG A 118 -28.00 -9.40 -9.86
C ARG A 118 -26.63 -8.89 -9.37
N ARG A 119 -25.90 -8.17 -10.24
CA ARG A 119 -24.55 -7.67 -9.92
C ARG A 119 -24.53 -6.71 -8.74
N VAL A 120 -25.46 -5.76 -8.72
CA VAL A 120 -25.58 -4.79 -7.61
C VAL A 120 -25.87 -5.52 -6.30
N GLY A 121 -26.80 -6.48 -6.30
CA GLY A 121 -27.11 -7.27 -5.12
C GLY A 121 -25.91 -8.05 -4.58
N GLU A 122 -25.18 -8.75 -5.46
CA GLU A 122 -23.96 -9.48 -5.11
C GLU A 122 -22.87 -8.56 -4.56
N LEU A 123 -22.68 -7.39 -5.16
CA LEU A 123 -21.64 -6.43 -4.73
C LEU A 123 -22.01 -5.76 -3.40
N VAL A 124 -23.26 -5.35 -3.21
CA VAL A 124 -23.74 -4.77 -1.95
C VAL A 124 -23.50 -5.74 -0.78
N GLU A 125 -23.79 -7.03 -0.99
CA GLU A 125 -23.52 -8.05 0.00
C GLU A 125 -22.01 -8.23 0.23
N LYS A 126 -21.24 -8.33 -0.86
CA LYS A 126 -19.80 -8.55 -0.84
C LYS A 126 -19.03 -7.45 -0.11
N VAL A 127 -19.41 -6.18 -0.29
CA VAL A 127 -18.75 -5.06 0.40
C VAL A 127 -19.34 -4.74 1.78
N GLY A 128 -20.28 -5.56 2.27
CA GLY A 128 -20.88 -5.40 3.59
C GLY A 128 -21.79 -4.17 3.74
N LEU A 129 -22.52 -3.80 2.67
CA LEU A 129 -23.50 -2.72 2.67
C LEU A 129 -24.95 -3.22 2.75
N ARG A 130 -25.18 -4.52 2.95
CA ARG A 130 -26.50 -5.11 3.08
C ARG A 130 -27.27 -4.48 4.26
N GLY A 131 -28.51 -4.05 4.00
CA GLY A 131 -29.36 -3.34 4.95
C GLY A 131 -29.14 -1.83 5.00
N ALA A 132 -28.14 -1.30 4.24
CA ALA A 132 -27.92 0.12 4.08
C ALA A 132 -28.11 0.59 2.62
N GLU A 133 -28.33 -0.33 1.69
CA GLU A 133 -28.41 -0.06 0.24
C GLU A 133 -29.50 0.95 -0.15
N ASP A 134 -30.59 1.03 0.62
CA ASP A 134 -31.71 1.95 0.39
C ASP A 134 -31.58 3.27 1.17
N VAL A 135 -30.48 3.47 1.89
CA VAL A 135 -30.19 4.70 2.62
C VAL A 135 -29.50 5.69 1.70
N ALA A 136 -29.92 6.98 1.75
CA ALA A 136 -29.32 8.04 0.96
C ALA A 136 -27.83 8.24 1.32
N LEU A 137 -26.95 8.43 0.31
CA LEU A 137 -25.49 8.47 0.47
C LEU A 137 -25.00 9.59 1.39
N ARG A 138 -25.74 10.71 1.51
CA ARG A 138 -25.45 11.77 2.50
C ARG A 138 -25.47 11.29 3.96
N LYS A 139 -26.06 10.12 4.23
CA LYS A 139 -26.11 9.51 5.57
C LYS A 139 -25.05 8.41 5.76
N TYR A 140 -24.27 8.11 4.72
CA TYR A 140 -23.23 7.10 4.81
C TYR A 140 -22.05 7.63 5.61
N SER A 141 -21.45 6.76 6.41
CA SER A 141 -20.13 7.02 7.01
C SER A 141 -19.05 7.01 5.93
N ARG A 142 -17.87 7.56 6.24
CA ARG A 142 -16.71 7.52 5.33
C ARG A 142 -16.37 6.08 4.91
N GLY A 143 -16.41 5.13 5.86
CA GLY A 143 -16.18 3.73 5.56
C GLY A 143 -17.24 3.12 4.62
N MET A 144 -18.51 3.47 4.78
CA MET A 144 -19.58 3.02 3.88
C MET A 144 -19.40 3.59 2.48
N LEU A 145 -19.00 4.86 2.34
CA LEU A 145 -18.70 5.47 1.04
C LEU A 145 -17.51 4.79 0.36
N GLN A 146 -16.47 4.43 1.12
CA GLN A 146 -15.32 3.70 0.59
C GLN A 146 -15.72 2.30 0.08
N ARG A 147 -16.55 1.57 0.84
CA ARG A 147 -17.11 0.28 0.42
C ARG A 147 -17.98 0.40 -0.84
N LEU A 148 -18.80 1.44 -0.93
CA LEU A 148 -19.60 1.73 -2.11
C LEU A 148 -18.72 2.01 -3.34
N GLY A 149 -17.65 2.80 -3.16
CA GLY A 149 -16.67 3.06 -4.21
C GLY A 149 -15.96 1.80 -4.69
N LEU A 150 -15.64 0.88 -3.78
CA LEU A 150 -15.10 -0.42 -4.15
C LEU A 150 -16.13 -1.25 -4.93
N ALA A 151 -17.40 -1.28 -4.50
CA ALA A 151 -18.46 -1.95 -5.24
C ALA A 151 -18.60 -1.38 -6.66
N GLN A 152 -18.55 -0.04 -6.79
CA GLN A 152 -18.55 0.62 -8.11
C GLN A 152 -17.36 0.19 -8.96
N ALA A 153 -16.15 0.13 -8.39
CA ALA A 153 -14.94 -0.27 -9.11
C ALA A 153 -14.97 -1.74 -9.58
N LEU A 154 -15.79 -2.58 -8.94
CA LEU A 154 -15.94 -4.01 -9.25
C LEU A 154 -17.13 -4.33 -10.17
N LEU A 155 -17.99 -3.36 -10.53
CA LEU A 155 -19.22 -3.59 -11.28
C LEU A 155 -19.02 -4.32 -12.61
N ASN A 156 -17.97 -4.02 -13.32
CA ASN A 156 -17.64 -4.58 -14.63
C ASN A 156 -16.76 -5.84 -14.57
N ASP A 157 -16.52 -6.40 -13.37
CA ASP A 157 -15.59 -7.52 -13.14
C ASP A 157 -14.22 -7.29 -13.80
N PRO A 158 -13.49 -6.23 -13.41
CA PRO A 158 -12.28 -5.79 -14.11
C PRO A 158 -11.15 -6.83 -14.04
N GLU A 159 -10.23 -6.78 -15.03
CA GLU A 159 -8.97 -7.54 -15.00
C GLU A 159 -7.90 -6.84 -14.17
N VAL A 160 -7.94 -5.49 -14.13
CA VAL A 160 -7.01 -4.67 -13.34
C VAL A 160 -7.79 -3.70 -12.47
N LEU A 161 -7.51 -3.70 -11.18
CA LEU A 161 -8.12 -2.81 -10.20
C LEU A 161 -7.10 -1.78 -9.72
N PHE A 162 -7.41 -0.50 -9.91
CA PHE A 162 -6.61 0.62 -9.41
C PHE A 162 -7.27 1.20 -8.15
N LEU A 163 -6.49 1.34 -7.08
CA LEU A 163 -6.98 1.83 -5.80
C LEU A 163 -6.06 2.94 -5.28
N ASP A 164 -6.62 4.12 -5.05
CA ASP A 164 -5.86 5.27 -4.51
C ASP A 164 -6.15 5.41 -3.01
N GLU A 165 -5.15 5.14 -2.16
CA GLU A 165 -5.24 5.18 -0.69
C GLU A 165 -6.48 4.44 -0.13
N PRO A 166 -6.74 3.18 -0.51
CA PRO A 166 -8.06 2.55 -0.38
C PRO A 166 -8.51 2.30 1.06
N VAL A 167 -7.59 2.21 2.01
CA VAL A 167 -7.89 1.92 3.43
C VAL A 167 -7.83 3.16 4.32
N LEU A 168 -7.57 4.33 3.73
CA LEU A 168 -7.48 5.58 4.48
C LEU A 168 -8.83 5.94 5.13
N GLY A 169 -8.82 6.08 6.46
CA GLY A 169 -10.01 6.44 7.22
C GLY A 169 -10.98 5.30 7.51
N LEU A 170 -10.60 4.06 7.21
CA LEU A 170 -11.29 2.88 7.72
C LEU A 170 -10.84 2.57 9.16
N ASP A 171 -11.76 2.06 9.95
CA ASP A 171 -11.45 1.48 11.25
C ASP A 171 -10.67 0.15 11.11
N PRO A 172 -10.10 -0.41 12.17
CA PRO A 172 -9.31 -1.65 12.08
C PRO A 172 -10.08 -2.83 11.49
N VAL A 173 -11.39 -2.95 11.77
CA VAL A 173 -12.23 -4.03 11.23
C VAL A 173 -12.45 -3.81 9.73
N GLY A 174 -12.83 -2.60 9.33
CA GLY A 174 -13.02 -2.24 7.92
C GLY A 174 -11.74 -2.39 7.09
N ARG A 175 -10.56 -2.10 7.66
CA ARG A 175 -9.27 -2.34 6.98
C ARG A 175 -9.04 -3.83 6.72
N ARG A 176 -9.35 -4.68 7.70
CA ARG A 176 -9.21 -6.13 7.54
C ARG A 176 -10.13 -6.66 6.45
N GLU A 177 -11.40 -6.31 6.49
CA GLU A 177 -12.38 -6.73 5.48
C GLU A 177 -12.01 -6.24 4.07
N PHE A 178 -11.53 -5.00 3.97
CA PHE A 178 -11.05 -4.46 2.70
C PHE A 178 -9.85 -5.24 2.15
N ARG A 179 -8.90 -5.61 3.01
CA ARG A 179 -7.77 -6.46 2.63
C ARG A 179 -8.21 -7.84 2.15
N ASP A 180 -9.14 -8.47 2.88
CA ASP A 180 -9.67 -9.79 2.51
C ASP A 180 -10.31 -9.74 1.10
N LEU A 181 -11.02 -8.64 0.76
CA LEU A 181 -11.58 -8.42 -0.58
C LEU A 181 -10.50 -8.27 -1.66
N ILE A 182 -9.40 -7.57 -1.38
CA ILE A 182 -8.28 -7.44 -2.33
C ILE A 182 -7.64 -8.81 -2.58
N LEU A 183 -7.40 -9.60 -1.53
CA LEU A 183 -6.81 -10.93 -1.65
C LEU A 183 -7.73 -11.87 -2.42
N GLU A 184 -9.04 -11.85 -2.15
CA GLU A 184 -10.02 -12.63 -2.93
C GLU A 184 -10.00 -12.26 -4.42
N PHE A 185 -9.84 -10.96 -4.73
CA PHE A 185 -9.75 -10.49 -6.10
C PHE A 185 -8.48 -11.03 -6.80
N ARG A 186 -7.34 -10.97 -6.10
CA ARG A 186 -6.08 -11.57 -6.56
C ARG A 186 -6.21 -13.08 -6.77
N ASP A 187 -6.81 -13.80 -5.83
CA ASP A 187 -6.96 -15.25 -5.89
C ASP A 187 -7.83 -15.73 -7.06
N ARG A 188 -8.63 -14.83 -7.63
CA ARG A 188 -9.31 -15.01 -8.92
C ARG A 188 -8.44 -14.73 -10.14
N GLY A 189 -7.15 -14.48 -9.96
CA GLY A 189 -6.21 -14.16 -11.04
C GLY A 189 -6.24 -12.73 -11.53
N LYS A 190 -6.94 -11.84 -10.83
CA LYS A 190 -7.04 -10.42 -11.19
C LYS A 190 -5.86 -9.63 -10.62
N THR A 191 -5.49 -8.55 -11.29
CA THR A 191 -4.35 -7.70 -10.90
C THR A 191 -4.83 -6.51 -10.09
N VAL A 192 -4.09 -6.14 -9.04
CA VAL A 192 -4.37 -4.96 -8.22
C VAL A 192 -3.15 -4.05 -8.17
N LEU A 193 -3.34 -2.78 -8.50
CA LEU A 193 -2.37 -1.72 -8.21
C LEU A 193 -2.99 -0.76 -7.20
N PHE A 194 -2.41 -0.67 -6.01
CA PHE A 194 -2.85 0.34 -5.06
C PHE A 194 -1.74 1.27 -4.61
N SER A 195 -2.09 2.53 -4.41
CA SER A 195 -1.21 3.51 -3.81
C SER A 195 -1.42 3.57 -2.30
N THR A 196 -0.35 3.75 -1.55
CA THR A 196 -0.43 3.97 -0.11
C THR A 196 0.81 4.67 0.42
N HIS A 197 0.68 5.26 1.60
CA HIS A 197 1.80 5.71 2.44
C HIS A 197 1.90 4.88 3.74
N ILE A 198 1.05 3.85 3.88
CA ILE A 198 0.93 3.01 5.07
C ILE A 198 1.72 1.72 4.85
N LEU A 199 2.88 1.62 5.50
CA LEU A 199 3.82 0.52 5.34
C LEU A 199 3.24 -0.86 5.73
N PRO A 200 2.54 -1.02 6.86
CA PRO A 200 1.92 -2.30 7.23
C PRO A 200 0.93 -2.85 6.19
N ASP A 201 0.22 -2.00 5.44
CA ASP A 201 -0.70 -2.47 4.41
C ASP A 201 0.05 -3.09 3.22
N VAL A 202 1.21 -2.50 2.88
CA VAL A 202 2.10 -3.05 1.83
C VAL A 202 2.67 -4.39 2.25
N GLU A 203 3.18 -4.50 3.49
CA GLU A 203 3.78 -5.73 4.02
C GLU A 203 2.80 -6.91 4.06
N MET A 204 1.51 -6.62 4.25
CA MET A 204 0.47 -7.65 4.38
C MET A 204 -0.18 -8.06 3.07
N LEU A 205 -0.17 -7.19 2.05
CA LEU A 205 -0.96 -7.37 0.84
C LEU A 205 -0.13 -7.57 -0.42
N CYS A 206 1.05 -6.92 -0.51
CA CYS A 206 1.75 -6.82 -1.77
C CYS A 206 2.65 -8.02 -2.04
N ASP A 207 2.59 -8.52 -3.27
CA ASP A 207 3.58 -9.43 -3.83
C ASP A 207 4.86 -8.66 -4.19
N ARG A 208 4.69 -7.47 -4.79
CA ARG A 208 5.78 -6.55 -5.14
C ARG A 208 5.38 -5.10 -4.82
N VAL A 209 6.39 -4.27 -4.65
CA VAL A 209 6.23 -2.85 -4.33
C VAL A 209 7.17 -1.98 -5.16
N GLY A 210 6.67 -0.82 -5.57
CA GLY A 210 7.45 0.28 -6.11
C GLY A 210 7.49 1.42 -5.10
N ILE A 211 8.68 1.87 -4.73
CA ILE A 211 8.88 2.98 -3.79
C ILE A 211 9.09 4.26 -4.59
N LEU A 212 8.13 5.17 -4.49
CA LEU A 212 8.13 6.44 -5.20
C LEU A 212 8.43 7.59 -4.24
N ASN A 213 9.39 8.44 -4.59
CA ASN A 213 9.64 9.69 -3.88
C ASN A 213 10.00 10.79 -4.89
N GLN A 214 9.48 12.01 -4.68
CA GLN A 214 9.70 13.17 -5.55
C GLN A 214 9.57 12.87 -7.06
N GLY A 215 8.58 12.01 -7.40
CA GLY A 215 8.31 11.61 -8.79
C GLY A 215 9.24 10.55 -9.35
N ARG A 216 10.20 10.02 -8.60
CA ARG A 216 11.17 9.01 -9.02
C ARG A 216 10.98 7.69 -8.31
N LEU A 217 11.25 6.60 -9.02
CA LEU A 217 11.25 5.26 -8.48
C LEU A 217 12.61 4.96 -7.82
N HIS A 218 12.61 4.75 -6.51
CA HIS A 218 13.82 4.46 -5.73
C HIS A 218 14.02 2.96 -5.47
N GLY A 219 12.95 2.18 -5.50
CA GLY A 219 13.00 0.73 -5.30
C GLY A 219 11.86 0.04 -6.02
N LEU A 220 12.12 -1.15 -6.57
CA LEU A 220 11.15 -1.99 -7.26
C LEU A 220 11.48 -3.46 -6.99
N GLY A 221 10.53 -4.21 -6.48
CA GLY A 221 10.71 -5.65 -6.24
C GLY A 221 9.82 -6.20 -5.16
N THR A 222 10.09 -7.43 -4.74
CA THR A 222 9.46 -8.02 -3.54
C THR A 222 9.97 -7.30 -2.29
N LEU A 223 9.19 -7.33 -1.21
CA LEU A 223 9.63 -6.76 0.07
C LEU A 223 10.94 -7.37 0.55
N SER A 224 11.11 -8.68 0.36
CA SER A 224 12.34 -9.39 0.70
C SER A 224 13.57 -8.87 -0.06
N THR A 225 13.38 -8.49 -1.32
CA THR A 225 14.46 -7.94 -2.15
C THR A 225 14.79 -6.51 -1.76
N ILE A 226 13.78 -5.68 -1.49
CA ILE A 226 13.95 -4.25 -1.14
C ILE A 226 14.57 -4.09 0.24
N LEU A 227 14.10 -4.87 1.22
CA LEU A 227 14.59 -4.81 2.59
C LEU A 227 15.95 -5.50 2.77
N ALA A 228 16.49 -6.13 1.69
CA ALA A 228 17.71 -6.95 1.71
C ALA A 228 17.78 -7.68 3.05
N LEU A 229 16.99 -8.74 3.26
CA LEU A 229 16.72 -9.43 4.53
C LEU A 229 18.00 -9.89 5.27
N LYS A 230 18.86 -8.95 5.63
CA LYS A 230 19.87 -9.16 6.65
C LYS A 230 19.18 -9.00 8.01
N VAL A 231 19.24 -10.04 8.82
CA VAL A 231 18.97 -9.92 10.24
C VAL A 231 20.07 -8.99 10.78
N GLU A 232 19.69 -7.77 11.16
CA GLU A 232 20.66 -6.80 11.68
C GLU A 232 21.06 -7.15 13.10
N ALA A 233 20.12 -7.63 13.88
CA ALA A 233 20.30 -8.07 15.24
C ALA A 233 19.24 -9.10 15.62
N THR A 234 19.45 -9.80 16.71
CA THR A 234 18.45 -10.68 17.32
C THR A 234 18.18 -10.20 18.73
N GLU A 235 16.92 -9.99 19.07
CA GLU A 235 16.49 -9.74 20.44
C GLU A 235 16.30 -11.06 21.18
N LEU A 236 17.08 -11.22 22.26
CA LEU A 236 16.92 -12.32 23.19
C LEU A 236 16.18 -11.79 24.43
N MET A 237 15.03 -12.34 24.73
CA MET A 237 14.31 -12.07 25.98
C MET A 237 14.53 -13.23 26.94
N MET A 238 14.96 -12.93 28.14
CA MET A 238 15.25 -13.90 29.19
C MET A 238 14.62 -13.52 30.53
N GLY A 239 14.22 -14.51 31.28
CA GLY A 239 13.78 -14.37 32.67
C GLY A 239 14.82 -14.93 33.64
N GLN A 240 14.73 -14.53 34.90
CA GLN A 240 15.62 -14.98 35.98
C GLN A 240 17.13 -14.70 35.71
N ALA A 241 17.41 -13.55 35.07
CA ALA A 241 18.78 -13.15 34.78
C ALA A 241 19.53 -12.79 36.09
N SER A 242 20.63 -13.48 36.36
CA SER A 242 21.46 -13.17 37.51
C SER A 242 22.24 -11.86 37.32
N PRO A 243 22.62 -11.15 38.43
CA PRO A 243 23.47 -9.95 38.32
C PRO A 243 24.81 -10.24 37.60
N ALA A 244 25.34 -11.43 37.74
CA ALA A 244 26.58 -11.85 37.08
C ALA A 244 26.39 -11.97 35.56
N LEU A 245 25.22 -12.46 35.08
CA LEU A 245 24.91 -12.49 33.66
C LEU A 245 24.81 -11.08 33.10
N LEU A 246 24.14 -10.18 33.80
CA LEU A 246 23.98 -8.79 33.35
C LEU A 246 25.32 -8.07 33.21
N GLU A 247 26.26 -8.31 34.15
CA GLU A 247 27.59 -7.73 34.08
C GLU A 247 28.40 -8.31 32.91
N GLU A 248 28.32 -9.63 32.68
CA GLU A 248 29.00 -10.29 31.55
C GLU A 248 28.45 -9.83 30.20
N LEU A 249 27.13 -9.53 30.10
CA LEU A 249 26.51 -8.93 28.92
C LEU A 249 27.01 -7.50 28.69
N ARG A 250 27.11 -6.69 29.75
CA ARG A 250 27.62 -5.30 29.66
C ARG A 250 29.05 -5.23 29.22
N THR A 251 29.92 -6.10 29.78
CA THR A 251 31.35 -6.14 29.41
C THR A 251 31.58 -6.50 27.95
N ARG A 252 30.61 -7.17 27.31
CA ARG A 252 30.64 -7.47 25.88
C ARG A 252 30.03 -6.35 25.01
N GLY A 253 29.64 -5.22 25.60
CA GLY A 253 29.07 -4.09 24.88
C GLY A 253 27.58 -4.23 24.55
N ASN A 254 26.90 -5.24 25.09
CA ASN A 254 25.50 -5.45 24.84
C ASN A 254 24.62 -4.62 25.80
N SER A 255 23.72 -3.79 25.25
CA SER A 255 22.75 -3.01 26.03
C SER A 255 21.62 -3.91 26.51
N ALA A 256 21.53 -4.20 27.77
CA ALA A 256 20.43 -4.95 28.37
C ALA A 256 19.33 -4.00 28.87
N ARG A 257 18.09 -4.18 28.43
CA ARG A 257 16.90 -3.48 28.93
C ARG A 257 16.20 -4.39 29.94
N ILE A 258 16.00 -3.89 31.16
CA ILE A 258 15.32 -4.63 32.22
C ILE A 258 13.88 -4.11 32.32
N THR A 259 12.89 -5.01 32.27
CA THR A 259 11.47 -4.69 32.41
C THR A 259 10.86 -5.72 33.38
N GLY A 260 10.69 -5.32 34.62
CA GLY A 260 10.26 -6.22 35.70
C GLY A 260 11.25 -7.35 35.93
N ASP A 261 10.81 -8.60 35.82
CA ASP A 261 11.63 -9.81 35.93
C ASP A 261 12.26 -10.29 34.62
N LYS A 262 12.03 -9.55 33.51
CA LYS A 262 12.53 -9.87 32.18
C LYS A 262 13.67 -8.96 31.79
N VAL A 263 14.60 -9.53 31.06
CA VAL A 263 15.72 -8.83 30.45
C VAL A 263 15.70 -9.08 28.97
N SER A 264 15.72 -8.01 28.17
CA SER A 264 15.93 -8.11 26.73
C SER A 264 17.32 -7.57 26.36
N VAL A 265 17.99 -8.24 25.44
CA VAL A 265 19.27 -7.84 24.88
C VAL A 265 19.25 -7.99 23.38
N GLN A 266 19.70 -6.95 22.67
CA GLN A 266 19.87 -7.00 21.23
C GLN A 266 21.32 -7.33 20.91
N VAL A 267 21.54 -8.36 20.09
CA VAL A 267 22.87 -8.84 19.73
C VAL A 267 22.97 -9.04 18.22
N PRO A 268 24.12 -8.77 17.60
CA PRO A 268 24.38 -9.13 16.21
C PRO A 268 24.14 -10.63 15.97
N GLU A 269 23.67 -11.00 14.80
CA GLU A 269 23.36 -12.41 14.48
C GLU A 269 24.55 -13.35 14.75
N GLN A 270 25.77 -12.88 14.49
CA GLN A 270 27.01 -13.62 14.70
C GLN A 270 27.30 -13.93 16.17
N GLU A 271 26.74 -13.18 17.11
CA GLU A 271 26.97 -13.33 18.56
C GLU A 271 25.86 -14.12 19.27
N VAL A 272 24.76 -14.45 18.55
CA VAL A 272 23.59 -15.11 19.14
C VAL A 272 23.97 -16.39 19.86
N ASP A 273 24.76 -17.29 19.28
CA ASP A 273 25.16 -18.56 19.88
C ASP A 273 26.05 -18.36 21.14
N ALA A 274 26.91 -17.34 21.11
CA ALA A 274 27.73 -17.01 22.24
C ALA A 274 26.90 -16.53 23.44
N ILE A 275 25.89 -15.66 23.17
CA ILE A 275 24.97 -15.17 24.20
C ILE A 275 24.04 -16.28 24.71
N LEU A 276 23.53 -17.16 23.83
CA LEU A 276 22.75 -18.32 24.26
C LEU A 276 23.55 -19.25 25.19
N SER A 277 24.86 -19.42 24.93
CA SER A 277 25.75 -20.19 25.78
C SER A 277 25.90 -19.54 27.14
N LEU A 278 26.02 -18.20 27.23
CA LEU A 278 26.05 -17.45 28.48
C LEU A 278 24.73 -17.58 29.26
N VAL A 279 23.61 -17.44 28.61
CA VAL A 279 22.27 -17.60 29.21
C VAL A 279 22.15 -18.97 29.87
N ARG A 280 22.61 -20.04 29.21
CA ARG A 280 22.64 -21.40 29.75
C ARG A 280 23.59 -21.56 30.90
N LYS A 281 24.82 -21.02 30.78
CA LYS A 281 25.87 -21.05 31.84
C LYS A 281 25.37 -20.45 33.14
N HIS A 282 24.63 -19.35 33.08
CA HIS A 282 24.09 -18.64 34.23
C HIS A 282 22.71 -19.12 34.69
N GLY A 283 22.15 -20.18 34.07
CA GLY A 283 20.86 -20.75 34.43
C GLY A 283 19.67 -19.85 34.17
N ALA A 284 19.83 -18.81 33.36
CA ALA A 284 18.72 -17.93 32.96
C ALA A 284 17.82 -18.63 31.98
N ARG A 285 16.50 -18.33 32.04
CA ARG A 285 15.52 -18.94 31.18
C ARG A 285 15.31 -18.09 29.92
N LEU A 286 15.61 -18.62 28.74
CA LEU A 286 15.25 -17.98 27.48
C LEU A 286 13.71 -18.00 27.30
N LEU A 287 13.10 -16.85 27.09
CA LEU A 287 11.67 -16.65 26.92
C LEU A 287 11.29 -16.47 25.45
N ALA A 288 12.11 -15.71 24.71
CA ALA A 288 11.92 -15.49 23.28
C ALA A 288 13.27 -15.21 22.60
N LEU A 289 13.32 -15.53 21.32
CA LEU A 289 14.41 -15.18 20.40
C LEU A 289 13.73 -14.63 19.14
N THR A 290 13.87 -13.32 18.91
CA THR A 290 13.18 -12.61 17.85
C THR A 290 14.20 -11.94 16.93
N PRO A 291 14.36 -12.39 15.69
CA PRO A 291 15.21 -11.70 14.74
C PRO A 291 14.67 -10.28 14.45
N ILE A 292 15.49 -9.28 14.68
CA ILE A 292 15.20 -7.90 14.28
C ILE A 292 15.62 -7.75 12.82
N ARG A 293 14.61 -7.64 11.99
CA ARG A 293 14.79 -7.37 10.57
C ARG A 293 14.57 -5.89 10.32
N ARG A 294 15.26 -5.37 9.34
CA ARG A 294 15.03 -4.00 8.88
C ARG A 294 13.56 -3.86 8.46
N SER A 295 12.88 -2.89 9.00
CA SER A 295 11.51 -2.56 8.60
C SER A 295 11.49 -1.67 7.35
N LEU A 296 10.36 -1.64 6.64
CA LEU A 296 10.16 -0.65 5.60
C LEU A 296 10.25 0.78 6.14
N GLU A 297 9.87 1.00 7.40
CA GLU A 297 10.01 2.30 8.07
C GLU A 297 11.47 2.71 8.19
N ASP A 298 12.35 1.80 8.63
CA ASP A 298 13.79 2.07 8.72
C ASP A 298 14.39 2.39 7.36
N TYR A 299 14.01 1.61 6.32
CA TYR A 299 14.42 1.87 4.95
C TYR A 299 13.97 3.27 4.48
N PHE A 300 12.73 3.64 4.78
CA PHE A 300 12.18 4.96 4.45
C PHE A 300 12.91 6.09 5.19
N PHE A 301 13.18 5.92 6.48
CA PHE A 301 13.90 6.91 7.27
C PHE A 301 15.32 7.13 6.78
N GLU A 302 16.02 6.07 6.39
CA GLU A 302 17.39 6.20 5.88
C GLU A 302 17.43 6.82 4.48
N GLN A 303 16.52 6.43 3.60
CA GLN A 303 16.52 6.96 2.23
C GLN A 303 15.95 8.38 2.16
N PHE A 304 15.00 8.73 3.03
CA PHE A 304 14.21 9.96 2.89
C PHE A 304 14.17 10.83 4.15
N GLY A 305 14.65 10.33 5.31
CA GLY A 305 14.62 11.05 6.59
C GLY A 305 15.54 12.27 6.62
N THR A 306 16.67 12.21 5.92
CA THR A 306 17.65 13.30 5.82
C THR A 306 17.15 14.47 4.97
N GLU A 307 16.32 14.22 3.96
CA GLU A 307 15.77 15.27 3.08
C GLU A 307 14.73 16.15 3.79
N ARG A 308 13.95 15.58 4.73
CA ARG A 308 13.00 16.38 5.52
C ARG A 308 13.67 17.40 6.44
N GLN A 309 14.88 17.13 6.91
CA GLN A 309 15.66 18.07 7.73
C GLN A 309 16.26 19.20 6.86
N LEU A 310 16.62 18.91 5.62
CA LEU A 310 17.13 19.92 4.68
C LEU A 310 16.01 20.85 4.18
N ASP A 311 14.83 20.33 3.85
CA ASP A 311 13.67 21.13 3.43
C ASP A 311 13.13 22.08 4.52
N LEU A 312 13.30 21.72 5.80
CA LEU A 312 12.96 22.60 6.93
C LEU A 312 14.01 23.69 7.15
N ALA A 313 15.29 23.38 6.91
CA ALA A 313 16.40 24.34 7.04
C ALA A 313 16.48 25.37 5.90
N GLU A 314 15.92 25.07 4.72
CA GLU A 314 15.85 26.02 3.59
C GLU A 314 14.60 26.93 3.64
N ARG A 315 13.68 26.71 4.59
CA ARG A 315 12.46 27.52 4.78
C ARG A 315 12.52 28.46 5.98
N GLU A 316 13.59 28.40 6.77
CA GLU A 316 13.95 29.39 7.80
C GLU A 316 14.98 30.41 7.23
#